data_51b650bd652ea30550b5351beb0d6519
#
_entry.id   51b650bd652ea30550b5351beb0d6519
#
_cell.length_a   1.000
_cell.length_b   1.000
_cell.length_c   1.000
_cell.angle_alpha   90.00
_cell.angle_beta   90.00
_cell.angle_gamma   90.00
#
_symmetry.space_group_name_H-M   'P 1'
#
loop_
_entity.id
_entity.type
_entity.pdbx_description
1 polymer ?
#
loop_
_entity_poly.entity_id
_entity_poly.type
_entity_poly.pdbx_seq_one_letter_code
_entity_poly.pdbx_strand_id
1 'polypeptide(L)'
;MEKLVLDERYEIIEQIGVGGMAKVYKAKDRLLDRFVAIKVLKDQYAEDSEFLKKFNNEAQSAAKLSHVNIVNVFDIGEDLYKGQRIYYIVMEYVEGQTLKDLILSKGKLSNQEIIDYSVQIAKALRMAHNAGIIHRDIKPQNILIDNYGLLKVTDFGIARVSSNATITYTSSILGTVHYISPEQAKGNIVDEKSDLYSLGAVMYEMATGKVPFDADNSVGIALMHIQDEPAIAKELNPDLSDHLNYIIMKLLKKETSERFLNARELIDALEDEDYIYDQEDLSETAPIPIVVPKDKVTSKVYQKNYDEEEEEKEKEAVYVSNPDKKKSFNKDKK
;
A
#
# COMPACT_ATOMS: atom_id res chain seq x y z
N MET A 1 8.05 38.34 15.20
CA MET A 1 7.48 37.87 13.92
C MET A 1 6.06 37.41 14.20
N GLU A 2 5.12 37.84 13.40
CA GLU A 2 3.72 37.40 13.52
C GLU A 2 3.65 35.91 13.17
N LYS A 3 3.12 35.10 14.10
CA LYS A 3 2.99 33.66 13.88
C LYS A 3 1.85 33.43 12.88
N LEU A 4 2.06 32.53 11.91
CA LEU A 4 1.02 32.12 10.98
C LEU A 4 -0.03 31.29 11.75
N VAL A 5 -1.28 31.73 11.71
CA VAL A 5 -2.43 31.02 12.28
C VAL A 5 -3.41 30.77 11.14
N LEU A 6 -3.71 29.53 10.83
CA LEU A 6 -4.67 29.14 9.82
C LEU A 6 -6.06 28.97 10.46
N ASP A 7 -7.10 29.47 9.77
CA ASP A 7 -8.51 29.43 10.21
C ASP A 7 -8.69 29.93 11.65
N GLU A 8 -7.92 30.97 12.06
CA GLU A 8 -7.87 31.52 13.44
C GLU A 8 -7.64 30.45 14.54
N ARG A 9 -7.43 29.21 14.16
CA ARG A 9 -7.38 28.02 15.02
C ARG A 9 -6.01 27.35 15.08
N TYR A 10 -5.35 27.14 13.94
CA TYR A 10 -4.14 26.33 13.86
C TYR A 10 -2.89 27.19 13.85
N GLU A 11 -2.22 27.33 15.00
CA GLU A 11 -0.98 28.06 15.12
C GLU A 11 0.21 27.24 14.63
N ILE A 12 0.84 27.66 13.53
CA ILE A 12 2.04 27.03 12.99
C ILE A 12 3.22 27.26 13.93
N ILE A 13 3.90 26.17 14.30
CA ILE A 13 5.06 26.18 15.20
C ILE A 13 6.36 26.08 14.40
N GLU A 14 6.52 24.98 13.66
CA GLU A 14 7.76 24.69 12.92
C GLU A 14 7.46 23.78 11.71
N GLN A 15 8.35 23.83 10.72
CA GLN A 15 8.29 22.93 9.58
C GLN A 15 8.98 21.61 9.95
N ILE A 16 8.26 20.48 9.79
CA ILE A 16 8.73 19.13 10.13
C ILE A 16 8.99 18.26 8.90
N GLY A 17 8.54 18.69 7.70
CA GLY A 17 8.76 17.92 6.47
C GLY A 17 8.58 18.73 5.20
N VAL A 18 9.20 18.27 4.11
CA VAL A 18 9.05 18.82 2.75
C VAL A 18 8.88 17.67 1.77
N GLY A 19 7.69 17.58 1.17
CA GLY A 19 7.41 16.66 0.08
C GLY A 19 7.48 17.33 -1.31
N GLY A 20 7.18 16.57 -2.35
CA GLY A 20 7.16 17.07 -3.73
C GLY A 20 6.18 18.23 -3.90
N MET A 21 4.92 18.05 -3.53
CA MET A 21 3.85 19.04 -3.72
C MET A 21 3.47 19.82 -2.47
N ALA A 22 3.89 19.39 -1.28
CA ALA A 22 3.45 19.99 -0.01
C ALA A 22 4.59 20.12 0.98
N LYS A 23 4.41 21.00 1.97
CA LYS A 23 5.22 21.12 3.18
C LYS A 23 4.40 20.66 4.37
N VAL A 24 5.03 20.04 5.36
CA VAL A 24 4.36 19.59 6.58
C VAL A 24 4.88 20.40 7.76
N TYR A 25 3.96 20.89 8.57
CA TYR A 25 4.24 21.70 9.75
C TYR A 25 3.66 21.05 11.00
N LYS A 26 4.38 21.14 12.11
CA LYS A 26 3.81 20.97 13.44
C LYS A 26 3.03 22.23 13.80
N ALA A 27 1.83 22.08 14.29
CA ALA A 27 0.96 23.19 14.68
C ALA A 27 0.24 22.89 16.00
N LYS A 28 -0.26 23.94 16.65
CA LYS A 28 -1.12 23.85 17.82
C LYS A 28 -2.55 24.12 17.40
N ASP A 29 -3.45 23.15 17.59
CA ASP A 29 -4.89 23.36 17.54
C ASP A 29 -5.31 24.09 18.84
N ARG A 30 -5.55 25.39 18.73
CA ARG A 30 -5.89 26.26 19.88
C ARG A 30 -7.26 25.91 20.49
N LEU A 31 -8.16 25.37 19.69
CA LEU A 31 -9.53 25.01 20.13
C LEU A 31 -9.52 23.76 20.99
N LEU A 32 -8.78 22.73 20.56
CA LEU A 32 -8.73 21.43 21.24
C LEU A 32 -7.47 21.25 22.12
N ASP A 33 -6.62 22.27 22.21
CA ASP A 33 -5.38 22.30 22.99
C ASP A 33 -4.44 21.11 22.74
N ARG A 34 -4.31 20.67 21.48
CA ARG A 34 -3.47 19.53 21.05
C ARG A 34 -2.51 19.93 19.94
N PHE A 35 -1.44 19.12 19.75
CA PHE A 35 -0.61 19.23 18.56
C PHE A 35 -1.23 18.48 17.38
N VAL A 36 -1.05 19.04 16.19
CA VAL A 36 -1.47 18.50 14.92
C VAL A 36 -0.35 18.66 13.90
N ALA A 37 -0.35 17.82 12.85
CA ALA A 37 0.45 18.02 11.67
C ALA A 37 -0.42 18.70 10.60
N ILE A 38 0.13 19.71 9.93
CA ILE A 38 -0.56 20.42 8.86
C ILE A 38 0.23 20.30 7.59
N LYS A 39 -0.35 19.62 6.60
CA LYS A 39 0.19 19.46 5.25
C LYS A 39 -0.33 20.59 4.39
N VAL A 40 0.57 21.50 3.98
CA VAL A 40 0.26 22.70 3.20
C VAL A 40 0.72 22.51 1.78
N LEU A 41 -0.18 22.71 0.82
CA LEU A 41 0.14 22.67 -0.61
C LEU A 41 1.10 23.82 -0.95
N LYS A 42 2.15 23.55 -1.75
CA LYS A 42 3.10 24.58 -2.17
C LYS A 42 2.44 25.58 -3.13
N ASP A 43 2.79 26.85 -3.01
CA ASP A 43 2.21 27.97 -3.76
C ASP A 43 2.19 27.75 -5.27
N GLN A 44 3.25 27.15 -5.81
CA GLN A 44 3.37 26.84 -7.26
C GLN A 44 2.30 25.89 -7.79
N TYR A 45 1.59 25.15 -6.91
CA TYR A 45 0.51 24.22 -7.27
C TYR A 45 -0.88 24.73 -6.84
N ALA A 46 -0.96 25.86 -6.15
CA ALA A 46 -2.21 26.41 -5.62
C ALA A 46 -3.16 26.90 -6.71
N GLU A 47 -2.66 27.26 -7.89
CA GLU A 47 -3.45 27.67 -9.04
C GLU A 47 -3.74 26.53 -10.03
N ASP A 48 -3.12 25.37 -9.84
CA ASP A 48 -3.33 24.20 -10.69
C ASP A 48 -4.48 23.33 -10.18
N SER A 49 -5.59 23.38 -10.92
CA SER A 49 -6.82 22.65 -10.56
C SER A 49 -6.64 21.13 -10.47
N GLU A 50 -5.70 20.54 -11.22
CA GLU A 50 -5.41 19.10 -11.17
C GLU A 50 -4.70 18.74 -9.88
N PHE A 51 -3.69 19.53 -9.46
CA PHE A 51 -3.02 19.32 -8.18
C PHE A 51 -3.94 19.55 -6.99
N LEU A 52 -4.78 20.57 -7.02
CA LEU A 52 -5.80 20.82 -5.99
C LEU A 52 -6.77 19.64 -5.87
N LYS A 53 -7.26 19.12 -6.99
CA LYS A 53 -8.14 17.97 -7.01
C LYS A 53 -7.45 16.72 -6.41
N LYS A 54 -6.18 16.48 -6.77
CA LYS A 54 -5.38 15.37 -6.22
C LYS A 54 -5.20 15.53 -4.71
N PHE A 55 -4.85 16.73 -4.25
CA PHE A 55 -4.66 17.04 -2.83
C PHE A 55 -5.93 16.81 -2.00
N ASN A 56 -7.07 17.29 -2.48
CA ASN A 56 -8.36 17.09 -1.83
C ASN A 56 -8.81 15.62 -1.84
N ASN A 57 -8.60 14.90 -2.95
CA ASN A 57 -8.95 13.48 -3.05
C ASN A 57 -8.11 12.63 -2.09
N GLU A 58 -6.82 12.93 -1.93
CA GLU A 58 -5.94 12.27 -0.96
C GLU A 58 -6.50 12.41 0.46
N ALA A 59 -6.82 13.65 0.84
CA ALA A 59 -7.37 13.94 2.15
C ALA A 59 -8.74 13.25 2.39
N GLN A 60 -9.67 13.33 1.42
CA GLN A 60 -10.99 12.70 1.52
C GLN A 60 -10.93 11.18 1.65
N SER A 61 -9.94 10.55 1.03
CA SER A 61 -9.80 9.11 1.11
C SER A 61 -9.16 8.68 2.42
N ALA A 62 -8.11 9.39 2.86
CA ALA A 62 -7.52 9.15 4.17
C ALA A 62 -8.53 9.41 5.31
N ALA A 63 -9.41 10.41 5.18
CA ALA A 63 -10.44 10.73 6.17
C ALA A 63 -11.50 9.61 6.35
N LYS A 64 -11.64 8.70 5.39
CA LYS A 64 -12.54 7.52 5.51
C LYS A 64 -11.93 6.40 6.34
N LEU A 65 -10.62 6.45 6.58
CA LEU A 65 -9.89 5.42 7.29
C LEU A 65 -9.72 5.79 8.76
N SER A 66 -10.10 4.90 9.66
CA SER A 66 -9.86 5.02 11.09
C SER A 66 -9.24 3.71 11.61
N HIS A 67 -7.95 3.75 11.90
CA HIS A 67 -7.20 2.61 12.39
C HIS A 67 -5.99 3.07 13.21
N VAL A 68 -5.61 2.28 14.22
CA VAL A 68 -4.48 2.62 15.10
C VAL A 68 -3.17 2.79 14.33
N ASN A 69 -2.97 2.04 13.26
CA ASN A 69 -1.78 2.10 12.40
C ASN A 69 -1.96 2.99 11.15
N ILE A 70 -2.93 3.91 11.15
CA ILE A 70 -3.12 4.91 10.08
C ILE A 70 -3.13 6.29 10.71
N VAL A 71 -2.45 7.25 10.08
CA VAL A 71 -2.51 8.67 10.50
C VAL A 71 -3.90 9.21 10.22
N ASN A 72 -4.60 9.68 11.26
CA ASN A 72 -5.95 10.22 11.11
C ASN A 72 -5.92 11.59 10.45
N VAL A 73 -6.82 11.83 9.50
CA VAL A 73 -7.11 13.16 8.94
C VAL A 73 -8.24 13.76 9.77
N PHE A 74 -8.03 14.96 10.28
CA PHE A 74 -8.98 15.66 11.15
C PHE A 74 -9.79 16.72 10.42
N ASP A 75 -9.16 17.45 9.46
CA ASP A 75 -9.79 18.55 8.76
C ASP A 75 -9.11 18.85 7.42
N ILE A 76 -9.81 19.55 6.54
CA ILE A 76 -9.30 20.06 5.26
C ILE A 76 -9.78 21.50 5.15
N GLY A 77 -8.87 22.43 4.87
CA GLY A 77 -9.24 23.83 4.78
C GLY A 77 -8.51 24.62 3.72
N GLU A 78 -9.00 25.81 3.51
CA GLU A 78 -8.32 26.86 2.77
C GLU A 78 -8.33 28.15 3.60
N ASP A 79 -7.27 28.93 3.49
CA ASP A 79 -7.15 30.24 4.17
C ASP A 79 -6.48 31.26 3.24
N LEU A 80 -6.61 32.53 3.58
CA LEU A 80 -5.99 33.63 2.85
C LEU A 80 -4.90 34.29 3.72
N TYR A 81 -3.64 34.05 3.38
CA TYR A 81 -2.51 34.67 4.08
C TYR A 81 -1.73 35.58 3.14
N LYS A 82 -1.63 36.86 3.51
CA LYS A 82 -0.93 37.91 2.72
C LYS A 82 -1.37 37.99 1.26
N GLY A 83 -2.66 37.74 1.00
CA GLY A 83 -3.24 37.79 -0.34
C GLY A 83 -3.05 36.50 -1.17
N GLN A 84 -2.43 35.46 -0.62
CA GLN A 84 -2.28 34.16 -1.26
C GLN A 84 -3.19 33.11 -0.60
N ARG A 85 -3.86 32.27 -1.42
CA ARG A 85 -4.64 31.14 -0.92
C ARG A 85 -3.72 30.02 -0.47
N ILE A 86 -3.96 29.54 0.73
CA ILE A 86 -3.26 28.39 1.33
C ILE A 86 -4.26 27.24 1.44
N TYR A 87 -3.96 26.10 0.81
CA TYR A 87 -4.73 24.88 0.95
C TYR A 87 -4.00 23.95 1.91
N TYR A 88 -4.71 23.39 2.88
CA TYR A 88 -4.08 22.58 3.91
C TYR A 88 -4.95 21.40 4.34
N ILE A 89 -4.28 20.36 4.84
CA ILE A 89 -4.87 19.19 5.48
C ILE A 89 -4.36 19.14 6.91
N VAL A 90 -5.27 19.01 7.87
CA VAL A 90 -4.95 18.84 9.29
C VAL A 90 -5.01 17.37 9.62
N MET A 91 -3.93 16.84 10.19
CA MET A 91 -3.81 15.43 10.50
C MET A 91 -3.19 15.20 11.88
N GLU A 92 -3.25 13.99 12.33
CA GLU A 92 -2.61 13.53 13.56
C GLU A 92 -1.10 13.83 13.54
N TYR A 93 -0.62 14.47 14.60
CA TYR A 93 0.81 14.65 14.82
C TYR A 93 1.36 13.40 15.53
N VAL A 94 2.25 12.68 14.87
CA VAL A 94 2.95 11.52 15.42
C VAL A 94 4.31 12.00 15.91
N GLU A 95 4.54 11.92 17.23
CA GLU A 95 5.81 12.28 17.82
C GLU A 95 6.78 11.10 17.75
N GLY A 96 7.78 11.20 16.86
CA GLY A 96 8.74 10.12 16.64
C GLY A 96 9.58 10.36 15.40
N GLN A 97 9.87 9.28 14.65
CA GLN A 97 10.70 9.31 13.46
C GLN A 97 10.05 8.51 12.32
N THR A 98 10.58 8.63 11.10
CA THR A 98 10.17 7.76 10.00
C THR A 98 10.86 6.39 10.10
N LEU A 99 10.24 5.37 9.51
CA LEU A 99 10.89 4.05 9.38
C LEU A 99 12.20 4.18 8.57
N LYS A 100 12.28 5.13 7.64
CA LYS A 100 13.51 5.42 6.89
C LYS A 100 14.64 5.89 7.81
N ASP A 101 14.35 6.81 8.73
CA ASP A 101 15.34 7.29 9.71
C ASP A 101 15.82 6.17 10.62
N LEU A 102 14.91 5.30 11.04
CA LEU A 102 15.25 4.13 11.86
C LEU A 102 16.18 3.17 11.10
N ILE A 103 15.86 2.83 9.83
CA ILE A 103 16.71 1.96 9.00
C ILE A 103 18.10 2.60 8.81
N LEU A 104 18.15 3.89 8.50
CA LEU A 104 19.42 4.60 8.32
C LEU A 104 20.27 4.61 9.60
N SER A 105 19.63 4.74 10.77
CA SER A 105 20.34 4.80 12.06
C SER A 105 20.85 3.42 12.52
N LYS A 106 20.07 2.35 12.26
CA LYS A 106 20.40 0.97 12.69
C LYS A 106 21.15 0.17 11.63
N GLY A 107 21.02 0.51 10.36
CA GLY A 107 21.51 -0.25 9.21
C GLY A 107 20.60 -1.43 8.88
N LYS A 108 20.41 -2.37 9.80
CA LYS A 108 19.53 -3.53 9.68
C LYS A 108 18.65 -3.65 10.92
N LEU A 109 17.45 -4.18 10.76
CA LEU A 109 16.55 -4.49 11.86
C LEU A 109 16.62 -5.99 12.20
N SER A 110 16.29 -6.33 13.45
CA SER A 110 16.17 -7.73 13.89
C SER A 110 14.96 -8.42 13.26
N ASN A 111 14.96 -9.74 13.22
CA ASN A 111 13.82 -10.53 12.71
C ASN A 111 12.50 -10.13 13.41
N GLN A 112 12.53 -9.97 14.73
CA GLN A 112 11.35 -9.60 15.51
C GLN A 112 10.83 -8.19 15.13
N GLU A 113 11.74 -7.21 15.01
CA GLU A 113 11.34 -5.85 14.58
C GLU A 113 10.74 -5.85 13.18
N ILE A 114 11.30 -6.67 12.25
CA ILE A 114 10.77 -6.79 10.89
C ILE A 114 9.35 -7.37 10.92
N ILE A 115 9.11 -8.43 11.71
CA ILE A 115 7.79 -9.04 11.89
C ILE A 115 6.82 -8.02 12.48
N ASP A 116 7.15 -7.44 13.63
CA ASP A 116 6.26 -6.54 14.37
C ASP A 116 5.85 -5.32 13.54
N TYR A 117 6.81 -4.75 12.80
CA TYR A 117 6.56 -3.59 11.95
C TYR A 117 5.77 -3.97 10.71
N SER A 118 6.11 -5.08 10.05
CA SER A 118 5.40 -5.54 8.85
C SER A 118 3.95 -5.91 9.15
N VAL A 119 3.68 -6.55 10.28
CA VAL A 119 2.33 -6.86 10.75
C VAL A 119 1.50 -5.59 10.96
N GLN A 120 2.07 -4.56 11.58
CA GLN A 120 1.38 -3.29 11.80
C GLN A 120 1.07 -2.58 10.46
N ILE A 121 2.01 -2.55 9.52
CA ILE A 121 1.79 -1.99 8.17
C ILE A 121 0.74 -2.80 7.43
N ALA A 122 0.83 -4.12 7.44
CA ALA A 122 -0.15 -4.99 6.78
C ALA A 122 -1.56 -4.84 7.37
N LYS A 123 -1.70 -4.62 8.70
CA LYS A 123 -2.98 -4.30 9.34
C LYS A 123 -3.57 -2.98 8.84
N ALA A 124 -2.73 -1.95 8.64
CA ALA A 124 -3.15 -0.67 8.04
C ALA A 124 -3.61 -0.86 6.58
N LEU A 125 -2.83 -1.60 5.77
CA LEU A 125 -3.18 -1.91 4.39
C LEU A 125 -4.48 -2.70 4.29
N ARG A 126 -4.66 -3.74 5.11
CA ARG A 126 -5.91 -4.50 5.16
C ARG A 126 -7.12 -3.61 5.42
N MET A 127 -7.00 -2.64 6.34
CA MET A 127 -8.08 -1.69 6.62
C MET A 127 -8.41 -0.83 5.39
N ALA A 128 -7.38 -0.31 4.71
CA ALA A 128 -7.55 0.51 3.51
C ALA A 128 -8.14 -0.30 2.34
N HIS A 129 -7.60 -1.49 2.08
CA HIS A 129 -8.07 -2.39 1.00
C HIS A 129 -9.54 -2.79 1.19
N ASN A 130 -9.96 -3.10 2.43
CA ASN A 130 -11.36 -3.37 2.76
C ASN A 130 -12.30 -2.16 2.50
N ALA A 131 -11.77 -0.95 2.54
CA ALA A 131 -12.48 0.28 2.18
C ALA A 131 -12.36 0.63 0.67
N GLY A 132 -11.76 -0.24 -0.15
CA GLY A 132 -11.53 -0.04 -1.57
C GLY A 132 -10.45 1.01 -1.88
N ILE A 133 -9.55 1.27 -0.93
CA ILE A 133 -8.49 2.27 -1.05
C ILE A 133 -7.14 1.56 -1.17
N ILE A 134 -6.44 1.78 -2.29
CA ILE A 134 -5.08 1.32 -2.53
C ILE A 134 -4.12 2.47 -2.22
N HIS A 135 -3.06 2.20 -1.46
CA HIS A 135 -2.11 3.22 -1.01
C HIS A 135 -1.22 3.75 -2.14
N ARG A 136 -0.65 2.87 -2.97
CA ARG A 136 0.15 3.15 -4.16
C ARG A 136 1.52 3.82 -3.94
N ASP A 137 1.87 4.18 -2.72
CA ASP A 137 3.14 4.85 -2.38
C ASP A 137 3.68 4.36 -1.02
N ILE A 138 3.61 3.04 -0.77
CA ILE A 138 4.21 2.43 0.42
C ILE A 138 5.73 2.52 0.31
N LYS A 139 6.33 3.18 1.29
CA LYS A 139 7.78 3.37 1.43
C LYS A 139 8.13 3.77 2.86
N PRO A 140 9.37 3.58 3.32
CA PRO A 140 9.74 3.86 4.71
C PRO A 140 9.55 5.31 5.14
N GLN A 141 9.59 6.29 4.21
CA GLN A 141 9.35 7.69 4.48
C GLN A 141 7.87 7.99 4.84
N ASN A 142 6.93 7.16 4.35
CA ASN A 142 5.50 7.29 4.60
C ASN A 142 5.03 6.41 5.78
N ILE A 143 5.96 5.90 6.58
CA ILE A 143 5.68 5.08 7.76
C ILE A 143 6.32 5.79 8.95
N LEU A 144 5.49 6.29 9.86
CA LEU A 144 5.91 6.96 11.07
C LEU A 144 5.95 5.96 12.23
N ILE A 145 6.91 6.10 13.12
CA ILE A 145 7.06 5.29 14.33
C ILE A 145 7.05 6.25 15.51
N ASP A 146 6.11 6.08 16.41
CA ASP A 146 6.07 6.88 17.62
C ASP A 146 7.10 6.42 18.67
N ASN A 147 7.22 7.19 19.77
CA ASN A 147 8.17 6.89 20.84
C ASN A 147 7.88 5.57 21.60
N TYR A 148 6.75 4.92 21.34
CA TYR A 148 6.32 3.66 21.95
C TYR A 148 6.44 2.46 21.00
N GLY A 149 6.91 2.67 19.75
CA GLY A 149 7.04 1.62 18.74
C GLY A 149 5.75 1.35 17.95
N LEU A 150 4.74 2.21 18.09
CA LEU A 150 3.53 2.11 17.28
C LEU A 150 3.79 2.73 15.89
N LEU A 151 3.54 1.94 14.84
CA LEU A 151 3.64 2.42 13.47
C LEU A 151 2.33 3.01 12.97
N LYS A 152 2.46 4.08 12.19
CA LYS A 152 1.34 4.70 11.48
C LYS A 152 1.71 4.98 10.03
N VAL A 153 0.92 4.43 9.12
CA VAL A 153 1.02 4.70 7.67
C VAL A 153 0.36 6.05 7.38
N THR A 154 1.05 6.90 6.63
CA THR A 154 0.59 8.23 6.21
C THR A 154 0.64 8.36 4.69
N ASP A 155 0.05 9.43 4.16
CA ASP A 155 0.11 9.80 2.74
C ASP A 155 -0.48 8.73 1.80
N PHE A 156 -1.74 8.33 2.05
CA PHE A 156 -2.49 7.45 1.14
C PHE A 156 -2.59 8.07 -0.25
N GLY A 157 -1.71 7.61 -1.14
CA GLY A 157 -1.34 8.22 -2.41
C GLY A 157 -2.38 8.10 -3.52
N ILE A 158 -3.54 8.74 -3.38
CA ILE A 158 -4.55 8.84 -4.45
C ILE A 158 -4.10 9.80 -5.55
N ALA A 159 -3.02 10.54 -5.32
CA ALA A 159 -2.43 11.47 -6.30
C ALA A 159 -1.93 10.82 -7.61
N ARG A 160 -1.90 9.48 -7.69
CA ARG A 160 -1.50 8.71 -8.88
C ARG A 160 -2.65 8.06 -9.64
N VAL A 161 -3.89 8.52 -9.47
CA VAL A 161 -5.01 8.05 -10.29
C VAL A 161 -4.82 8.51 -11.73
N SER A 162 -4.53 7.56 -12.61
CA SER A 162 -4.81 7.57 -14.05
C SER A 162 -4.55 8.91 -14.77
N SER A 163 -3.31 9.35 -14.86
CA SER A 163 -2.90 10.04 -16.07
C SER A 163 -2.11 9.05 -16.90
N ASN A 164 -2.51 8.83 -18.15
CA ASN A 164 -1.68 8.26 -19.23
C ASN A 164 -0.44 9.14 -19.50
N ALA A 165 0.07 9.79 -18.48
CA ALA A 165 1.24 10.61 -18.50
C ALA A 165 2.45 9.72 -18.21
N THR A 166 3.18 9.41 -19.25
CA THR A 166 4.62 9.12 -19.26
C THR A 166 5.24 9.60 -17.94
N ILE A 167 5.97 8.70 -17.24
CA ILE A 167 6.76 9.00 -16.04
C ILE A 167 7.50 10.33 -16.28
N THR A 168 6.89 11.45 -15.86
CA THR A 168 7.49 12.77 -16.03
C THR A 168 8.53 12.94 -14.93
N TYR A 169 9.78 12.94 -15.36
CA TYR A 169 10.99 13.00 -14.57
C TYR A 169 11.13 14.33 -13.81
N THR A 170 10.63 14.38 -12.57
CA THR A 170 11.03 15.42 -11.63
C THR A 170 11.83 14.77 -10.48
N SER A 171 12.83 15.48 -9.99
CA SER A 171 13.77 15.02 -8.96
C SER A 171 13.11 14.49 -7.64
N SER A 172 11.85 14.82 -7.41
CA SER A 172 11.06 14.28 -6.28
C SER A 172 10.60 12.82 -6.49
N ILE A 173 10.76 12.26 -7.70
CA ILE A 173 10.37 10.88 -8.04
C ILE A 173 11.48 9.89 -7.66
N LEU A 174 12.74 10.35 -7.52
CA LEU A 174 13.89 9.46 -7.30
C LEU A 174 13.73 8.55 -6.07
N GLY A 175 13.22 9.06 -4.95
CA GLY A 175 13.04 8.27 -3.72
C GLY A 175 11.87 7.28 -3.74
N THR A 176 10.90 7.48 -4.64
CA THR A 176 9.68 6.66 -4.72
C THR A 176 9.84 5.44 -5.63
N VAL A 177 10.73 5.52 -6.61
CA VAL A 177 10.91 4.45 -7.63
C VAL A 177 11.48 3.17 -7.03
N HIS A 178 12.22 3.24 -5.92
CA HIS A 178 12.81 2.06 -5.27
C HIS A 178 11.79 1.08 -4.66
N TYR A 179 10.52 1.48 -4.53
CA TYR A 179 9.45 0.66 -3.93
C TYR A 179 8.28 0.47 -4.88
N ILE A 180 8.41 0.88 -6.15
CA ILE A 180 7.34 0.78 -7.15
C ILE A 180 7.08 -0.68 -7.51
N SER A 181 5.81 -1.07 -7.67
CA SER A 181 5.50 -2.41 -8.15
C SER A 181 5.70 -2.54 -9.67
N PRO A 182 5.95 -3.76 -10.19
CA PRO A 182 6.08 -4.01 -11.62
C PRO A 182 4.89 -3.49 -12.44
N GLU A 183 3.67 -3.71 -11.96
CA GLU A 183 2.44 -3.25 -12.61
C GLU A 183 2.31 -1.72 -12.61
N GLN A 184 2.74 -1.04 -11.54
CA GLN A 184 2.82 0.42 -11.54
C GLN A 184 3.87 0.95 -12.52
N ALA A 185 5.04 0.31 -12.58
CA ALA A 185 6.12 0.70 -13.49
C ALA A 185 5.72 0.49 -14.96
N LYS A 186 4.93 -0.55 -15.26
CA LYS A 186 4.35 -0.82 -16.58
C LYS A 186 3.15 0.08 -16.92
N GLY A 187 2.59 0.83 -15.96
CA GLY A 187 1.36 1.62 -16.14
C GLY A 187 0.09 0.77 -16.24
N ASN A 188 0.13 -0.45 -15.72
CA ASN A 188 -0.99 -1.38 -15.67
C ASN A 188 -1.97 -1.03 -14.54
N ILE A 189 -3.07 -1.80 -14.44
CA ILE A 189 -4.03 -1.69 -13.33
C ILE A 189 -3.31 -2.03 -12.03
N VAL A 190 -3.50 -1.17 -11.03
CA VAL A 190 -2.92 -1.27 -9.69
C VAL A 190 -4.00 -1.71 -8.72
N ASP A 191 -3.75 -2.81 -8.02
CA ASP A 191 -4.62 -3.39 -7.00
C ASP A 191 -3.92 -3.47 -5.62
N GLU A 192 -4.53 -4.17 -4.67
CA GLU A 192 -3.99 -4.38 -3.32
C GLU A 192 -2.62 -5.08 -3.32
N LYS A 193 -2.35 -5.94 -4.31
CA LYS A 193 -1.09 -6.68 -4.43
C LYS A 193 0.10 -5.79 -4.80
N SER A 194 -0.18 -4.61 -5.37
CA SER A 194 0.85 -3.59 -5.61
C SER A 194 1.40 -3.02 -4.30
N ASP A 195 0.52 -2.77 -3.30
CA ASP A 195 0.94 -2.32 -1.97
C ASP A 195 1.71 -3.43 -1.24
N LEU A 196 1.34 -4.70 -1.43
CA LEU A 196 2.06 -5.85 -0.86
C LEU A 196 3.48 -5.98 -1.44
N TYR A 197 3.66 -5.77 -2.75
CA TYR A 197 4.99 -5.72 -3.36
C TYR A 197 5.83 -4.59 -2.76
N SER A 198 5.25 -3.39 -2.66
CA SER A 198 5.94 -2.24 -2.06
C SER A 198 6.32 -2.50 -0.60
N LEU A 199 5.46 -3.18 0.18
CA LEU A 199 5.79 -3.64 1.52
C LEU A 199 6.95 -4.66 1.49
N GLY A 200 6.98 -5.58 0.52
CA GLY A 200 8.10 -6.49 0.29
C GLY A 200 9.43 -5.76 0.10
N ALA A 201 9.43 -4.67 -0.69
CA ALA A 201 10.62 -3.83 -0.89
C ALA A 201 11.04 -3.10 0.41
N VAL A 202 10.08 -2.66 1.24
CA VAL A 202 10.33 -2.08 2.56
C VAL A 202 10.92 -3.14 3.51
N MET A 203 10.35 -4.36 3.54
CA MET A 203 10.86 -5.47 4.35
C MET A 203 12.28 -5.88 3.95
N TYR A 204 12.54 -5.90 2.63
CA TYR A 204 13.89 -6.16 2.11
C TYR A 204 14.89 -5.12 2.63
N GLU A 205 14.52 -3.84 2.60
CA GLU A 205 15.39 -2.77 3.12
C GLU A 205 15.55 -2.85 4.64
N MET A 206 14.51 -3.16 5.41
CA MET A 206 14.63 -3.43 6.85
C MET A 206 15.60 -4.56 7.15
N ALA A 207 15.54 -5.64 6.36
CA ALA A 207 16.38 -6.82 6.56
C ALA A 207 17.83 -6.63 6.14
N THR A 208 18.10 -5.87 5.08
CA THR A 208 19.43 -5.80 4.46
C THR A 208 20.11 -4.44 4.62
N GLY A 209 19.37 -3.39 4.97
CA GLY A 209 19.83 -2.01 4.95
C GLY A 209 19.95 -1.43 3.53
N LYS A 210 19.50 -2.18 2.49
CA LYS A 210 19.59 -1.79 1.09
C LYS A 210 18.24 -1.98 0.41
N VAL A 211 17.96 -1.15 -0.59
CA VAL A 211 16.81 -1.35 -1.48
C VAL A 211 17.02 -2.57 -2.38
N PRO A 212 15.96 -3.27 -2.83
CA PRO A 212 16.11 -4.44 -3.69
C PRO A 212 16.75 -4.13 -5.05
N PHE A 213 16.51 -2.93 -5.57
CA PHE A 213 17.06 -2.46 -6.84
C PHE A 213 17.55 -1.03 -6.73
N ASP A 214 18.74 -0.77 -7.29
CA ASP A 214 19.35 0.56 -7.33
C ASP A 214 20.10 0.74 -8.66
N ALA A 215 20.01 1.94 -9.24
CA ALA A 215 20.68 2.31 -10.50
C ALA A 215 20.87 3.83 -10.58
N ASP A 216 21.70 4.29 -11.49
CA ASP A 216 22.05 5.70 -11.67
C ASP A 216 20.86 6.60 -12.02
N ASN A 217 19.74 6.02 -12.45
CA ASN A 217 18.54 6.78 -12.81
C ASN A 217 17.24 6.00 -12.53
N SER A 218 16.16 6.74 -12.40
CA SER A 218 14.84 6.19 -12.06
C SER A 218 14.25 5.23 -13.11
N VAL A 219 14.63 5.38 -14.38
CA VAL A 219 14.17 4.46 -15.45
C VAL A 219 14.83 3.11 -15.28
N GLY A 220 16.14 3.08 -15.01
CA GLY A 220 16.87 1.86 -14.73
C GLY A 220 16.27 1.11 -13.55
N ILE A 221 15.99 1.81 -12.43
CA ILE A 221 15.34 1.20 -11.25
C ILE A 221 13.97 0.63 -11.62
N ALA A 222 13.14 1.40 -12.36
CA ALA A 222 11.82 0.93 -12.77
C ALA A 222 11.90 -0.31 -13.69
N LEU A 223 12.86 -0.36 -14.59
CA LEU A 223 13.09 -1.54 -15.45
C LEU A 223 13.51 -2.76 -14.64
N MET A 224 14.38 -2.60 -13.63
CA MET A 224 14.78 -3.68 -12.72
C MET A 224 13.56 -4.23 -11.95
N HIS A 225 12.66 -3.36 -11.47
CA HIS A 225 11.41 -3.80 -10.86
C HIS A 225 10.53 -4.62 -11.82
N ILE A 226 10.59 -4.34 -13.12
CA ILE A 226 9.78 -5.03 -14.14
C ILE A 226 10.35 -6.42 -14.47
N GLN A 227 11.68 -6.57 -14.56
CA GLN A 227 12.30 -7.72 -15.23
C GLN A 227 13.40 -8.43 -14.44
N ASP A 228 14.05 -7.75 -13.46
CA ASP A 228 15.21 -8.33 -12.77
C ASP A 228 14.79 -8.96 -11.44
N GLU A 229 15.39 -10.08 -11.07
CA GLU A 229 15.23 -10.67 -9.74
C GLU A 229 16.11 -9.94 -8.73
N PRO A 230 15.62 -9.65 -7.51
CA PRO A 230 16.45 -9.06 -6.46
C PRO A 230 17.43 -10.10 -5.92
N ALA A 231 18.57 -9.65 -5.40
CA ALA A 231 19.47 -10.53 -4.66
C ALA A 231 18.72 -11.15 -3.46
N ILE A 232 19.01 -12.42 -3.14
CA ILE A 232 18.37 -13.11 -2.02
C ILE A 232 18.72 -12.37 -0.71
N ALA A 233 17.68 -11.92 0.03
CA ALA A 233 17.88 -11.09 1.20
C ALA A 233 18.79 -11.76 2.25
N LYS A 234 18.67 -13.08 2.43
CA LYS A 234 19.48 -13.88 3.34
C LYS A 234 20.96 -13.94 2.94
N GLU A 235 21.31 -13.84 1.66
CA GLU A 235 22.71 -13.75 1.22
C GLU A 235 23.37 -12.44 1.66
N LEU A 236 22.60 -11.36 1.75
CA LEU A 236 23.06 -10.05 2.23
C LEU A 236 23.00 -9.92 3.76
N ASN A 237 22.13 -10.70 4.39
CA ASN A 237 21.99 -10.79 5.84
C ASN A 237 21.83 -12.24 6.30
N PRO A 238 22.93 -12.95 6.60
CA PRO A 238 22.87 -14.35 7.05
C PRO A 238 22.09 -14.59 8.35
N ASP A 239 21.87 -13.53 9.18
CA ASP A 239 21.10 -13.61 10.42
C ASP A 239 19.57 -13.56 10.16
N LEU A 240 19.15 -13.28 8.92
CA LEU A 240 17.75 -13.30 8.53
C LEU A 240 17.21 -14.73 8.60
N SER A 241 16.05 -14.93 9.23
CA SER A 241 15.39 -16.25 9.28
C SER A 241 14.98 -16.71 7.87
N ASP A 242 14.94 -18.03 7.66
CA ASP A 242 14.44 -18.60 6.38
C ASP A 242 13.00 -18.20 6.12
N HIS A 243 12.20 -18.17 7.17
CA HIS A 243 10.81 -17.74 7.14
C HIS A 243 10.65 -16.30 6.61
N LEU A 244 11.38 -15.33 7.18
CA LEU A 244 11.33 -13.94 6.69
C LEU A 244 11.91 -13.80 5.29
N ASN A 245 12.99 -14.52 4.97
CA ASN A 245 13.54 -14.51 3.63
C ASN A 245 12.49 -14.99 2.61
N TYR A 246 11.79 -16.10 2.90
CA TYR A 246 10.71 -16.60 2.05
C TYR A 246 9.61 -15.55 1.84
N ILE A 247 9.09 -14.95 2.92
CA ILE A 247 8.02 -13.94 2.84
C ILE A 247 8.46 -12.75 1.99
N ILE A 248 9.67 -12.22 2.22
CA ILE A 248 10.22 -11.08 1.48
C ILE A 248 10.31 -11.42 -0.01
N MET A 249 10.91 -12.56 -0.35
CA MET A 249 11.08 -12.96 -1.75
C MET A 249 9.76 -13.25 -2.44
N LYS A 250 8.77 -13.83 -1.74
CA LYS A 250 7.41 -14.05 -2.26
C LYS A 250 6.68 -12.72 -2.55
N LEU A 251 6.81 -11.73 -1.68
CA LEU A 251 6.24 -10.39 -1.91
C LEU A 251 6.84 -9.69 -3.13
N LEU A 252 8.14 -9.93 -3.42
CA LEU A 252 8.87 -9.33 -4.54
C LEU A 252 8.71 -10.07 -5.87
N LYS A 253 7.89 -11.13 -5.95
CA LYS A 253 7.54 -11.80 -7.21
C LYS A 253 6.93 -10.83 -8.21
N LYS A 254 7.30 -10.99 -9.49
CA LYS A 254 6.89 -10.07 -10.57
C LYS A 254 5.41 -10.23 -10.90
N GLU A 255 4.96 -11.47 -11.01
CA GLU A 255 3.56 -11.78 -11.28
C GLU A 255 2.71 -11.64 -10.01
N THR A 256 1.60 -10.93 -10.10
CA THR A 256 0.72 -10.68 -8.95
C THR A 256 0.09 -11.95 -8.39
N SER A 257 -0.08 -13.00 -9.22
CA SER A 257 -0.62 -14.31 -8.82
C SER A 257 0.33 -15.10 -7.92
N GLU A 258 1.64 -14.84 -7.99
CA GLU A 258 2.66 -15.54 -7.20
C GLU A 258 2.88 -14.90 -5.82
N ARG A 259 2.31 -13.70 -5.57
CA ARG A 259 2.36 -13.01 -4.28
C ARG A 259 1.28 -13.55 -3.34
N PHE A 260 1.28 -13.07 -2.09
CA PHE A 260 0.18 -13.29 -1.16
C PHE A 260 -1.13 -12.75 -1.76
N LEU A 261 -2.23 -13.48 -1.49
CA LEU A 261 -3.55 -13.14 -2.03
C LEU A 261 -3.99 -11.74 -1.57
N ASN A 262 -3.78 -11.43 -0.29
CA ASN A 262 -4.15 -10.16 0.34
C ASN A 262 -3.34 -9.92 1.63
N ALA A 263 -3.54 -8.74 2.25
CA ALA A 263 -2.83 -8.36 3.47
C ALA A 263 -3.16 -9.27 4.68
N ARG A 264 -4.31 -9.96 4.69
CA ARG A 264 -4.66 -10.92 5.76
C ARG A 264 -3.78 -12.16 5.70
N GLU A 265 -3.66 -12.76 4.52
CA GLU A 265 -2.79 -13.93 4.34
C GLU A 265 -1.33 -13.60 4.70
N LEU A 266 -0.86 -12.40 4.33
CA LEU A 266 0.47 -11.93 4.74
C LEU A 266 0.60 -11.82 6.28
N ILE A 267 -0.41 -11.28 6.98
CA ILE A 267 -0.39 -11.20 8.44
C ILE A 267 -0.34 -12.59 9.05
N ASP A 268 -1.20 -13.49 8.58
CA ASP A 268 -1.26 -14.87 9.07
C ASP A 268 0.10 -15.58 8.86
N ALA A 269 0.76 -15.34 7.71
CA ALA A 269 2.10 -15.88 7.44
C ALA A 269 3.20 -15.27 8.33
N LEU A 270 3.12 -13.98 8.66
CA LEU A 270 4.11 -13.30 9.51
C LEU A 270 3.99 -13.69 10.99
N GLU A 271 2.76 -13.97 11.47
CA GLU A 271 2.48 -14.30 12.87
C GLU A 271 2.62 -15.82 13.16
N ASP A 272 2.71 -16.68 12.13
CA ASP A 272 2.85 -18.13 12.26
C ASP A 272 4.31 -18.56 11.98
N GLU A 273 5.08 -18.84 13.04
CA GLU A 273 6.46 -19.32 12.93
C GLU A 273 6.54 -20.73 12.30
N ASP A 274 5.49 -21.52 12.40
CA ASP A 274 5.34 -22.85 11.80
C ASP A 274 4.73 -22.78 10.38
N TYR A 275 4.58 -21.57 9.80
CA TYR A 275 4.07 -21.40 8.46
C TYR A 275 4.87 -22.26 7.47
N ILE A 276 4.20 -23.27 6.92
CA ILE A 276 4.84 -24.24 6.02
C ILE A 276 5.05 -23.57 4.68
N TYR A 277 6.29 -23.22 4.38
CA TYR A 277 6.71 -22.84 3.04
C TYR A 277 7.43 -24.03 2.38
N ASP A 278 7.15 -24.25 1.11
CA ASP A 278 7.88 -25.26 0.35
C ASP A 278 9.29 -24.73 0.07
N GLN A 279 10.30 -25.44 0.55
CA GLN A 279 11.71 -25.06 0.28
C GLN A 279 12.04 -25.12 -1.22
N GLU A 280 11.24 -25.83 -2.02
CA GLU A 280 11.37 -25.87 -3.47
C GLU A 280 10.95 -24.54 -4.14
N ASP A 281 10.10 -23.72 -3.50
CA ASP A 281 9.73 -22.38 -3.98
C ASP A 281 10.90 -21.37 -3.98
N LEU A 282 12.00 -21.69 -3.30
CA LEU A 282 13.24 -20.92 -3.35
C LEU A 282 14.13 -21.32 -4.54
N SER A 283 13.80 -22.40 -5.24
CA SER A 283 14.45 -22.84 -6.47
C SER A 283 13.56 -22.51 -7.67
N GLU A 284 14.09 -21.88 -8.69
CA GLU A 284 13.44 -21.23 -9.85
C GLU A 284 12.42 -22.05 -10.68
N THR A 285 11.94 -23.23 -10.24
CA THR A 285 11.19 -24.16 -11.11
C THR A 285 9.98 -24.89 -10.51
N ALA A 286 9.52 -24.61 -9.29
CA ALA A 286 8.44 -25.38 -8.67
C ALA A 286 7.05 -24.70 -8.76
N PRO A 287 5.96 -25.44 -9.06
CA PRO A 287 4.60 -24.92 -9.01
C PRO A 287 4.15 -24.69 -7.55
N ILE A 288 3.40 -23.62 -7.32
CA ILE A 288 2.91 -23.18 -5.99
C ILE A 288 2.08 -24.28 -5.32
N PRO A 289 2.43 -24.76 -4.11
CA PRO A 289 1.58 -25.69 -3.40
C PRO A 289 0.33 -24.97 -2.84
N ILE A 290 -0.83 -25.57 -3.05
CA ILE A 290 -2.07 -25.12 -2.42
C ILE A 290 -2.00 -25.56 -0.95
N VAL A 291 -1.79 -24.63 -0.03
CA VAL A 291 -1.84 -24.89 1.42
C VAL A 291 -3.29 -25.14 1.81
N VAL A 292 -3.67 -26.40 1.99
CA VAL A 292 -4.94 -26.79 2.59
C VAL A 292 -4.73 -26.86 4.11
N PRO A 293 -5.43 -26.06 4.92
CA PRO A 293 -5.34 -26.15 6.38
C PRO A 293 -5.72 -27.57 6.85
N LYS A 294 -4.90 -28.17 7.71
CA LYS A 294 -5.07 -29.55 8.21
C LYS A 294 -6.22 -29.73 9.20
N ASP A 295 -7.06 -28.75 9.46
CA ASP A 295 -8.21 -28.92 10.33
C ASP A 295 -9.52 -29.07 9.54
N LYS A 296 -9.92 -30.34 9.45
CA LYS A 296 -11.31 -30.85 9.31
C LYS A 296 -12.26 -30.06 8.40
N VAL A 297 -12.07 -30.17 7.12
CA VAL A 297 -13.21 -30.09 6.20
C VAL A 297 -13.42 -31.48 5.59
N THR A 298 -14.47 -32.13 6.06
CA THR A 298 -14.91 -33.43 5.51
C THR A 298 -15.25 -33.24 4.04
N SER A 299 -14.62 -34.04 3.19
CA SER A 299 -14.68 -34.06 1.75
C SER A 299 -16.08 -34.19 1.09
N LYS A 300 -17.16 -34.01 1.86
CA LYS A 300 -18.56 -34.14 1.40
C LYS A 300 -19.22 -32.85 0.95
N VAL A 301 -18.69 -31.66 1.35
CA VAL A 301 -19.35 -30.38 1.04
C VAL A 301 -18.89 -29.82 -0.32
N TYR A 302 -17.65 -30.09 -0.74
CA TYR A 302 -17.14 -29.58 -2.02
C TYR A 302 -17.65 -30.37 -3.23
N GLN A 303 -17.89 -31.67 -3.09
CA GLN A 303 -18.42 -32.49 -4.20
C GLN A 303 -19.87 -32.14 -4.54
N LYS A 304 -20.67 -31.74 -3.55
CA LYS A 304 -22.07 -31.40 -3.78
C LYS A 304 -22.29 -30.09 -4.58
N ASN A 305 -21.37 -29.12 -4.42
CA ASN A 305 -21.48 -27.85 -5.17
C ASN A 305 -20.99 -27.98 -6.63
N TYR A 306 -20.04 -28.88 -6.91
CA TYR A 306 -19.59 -29.13 -8.29
C TYR A 306 -20.64 -29.90 -9.13
N ASP A 307 -21.31 -30.87 -8.51
CA ASP A 307 -22.34 -31.67 -9.18
C ASP A 307 -23.60 -30.82 -9.51
N GLU A 308 -23.95 -29.83 -8.65
CA GLU A 308 -25.06 -28.92 -8.92
C GLU A 308 -24.75 -27.90 -10.03
N GLU A 309 -23.51 -27.37 -10.14
CA GLU A 309 -23.11 -26.48 -11.24
C GLU A 309 -22.94 -27.16 -12.59
N GLU A 310 -22.54 -28.43 -12.64
CA GLU A 310 -22.50 -29.21 -13.91
C GLU A 310 -23.92 -29.57 -14.38
N GLU A 311 -24.85 -29.93 -13.49
CA GLU A 311 -26.24 -30.17 -13.85
C GLU A 311 -26.99 -28.94 -14.36
N GLU A 312 -26.70 -27.72 -13.84
CA GLU A 312 -27.25 -26.46 -14.36
C GLU A 312 -26.69 -26.11 -15.74
N LYS A 313 -25.38 -26.32 -15.97
CA LYS A 313 -24.76 -26.07 -17.28
C LYS A 313 -25.21 -27.06 -18.35
N GLU A 314 -25.44 -28.34 -18.02
CA GLU A 314 -26.03 -29.30 -18.96
C GLU A 314 -27.48 -28.95 -19.28
N LYS A 315 -28.29 -28.47 -18.35
CA LYS A 315 -29.67 -28.03 -18.60
C LYS A 315 -29.74 -26.79 -19.50
N GLU A 316 -28.82 -25.82 -19.35
CA GLU A 316 -28.70 -24.68 -20.25
C GLU A 316 -28.21 -25.04 -21.64
N ALA A 317 -27.25 -25.97 -21.76
CA ALA A 317 -26.73 -26.42 -23.06
C ALA A 317 -27.81 -27.17 -23.89
N VAL A 318 -28.69 -27.96 -23.26
CA VAL A 318 -29.81 -28.62 -23.90
C VAL A 318 -30.90 -27.65 -24.37
N TYR A 319 -31.07 -26.49 -23.69
CA TYR A 319 -32.05 -25.46 -24.05
C TYR A 319 -31.64 -24.63 -25.28
N VAL A 320 -30.34 -24.50 -25.55
CA VAL A 320 -29.82 -23.73 -26.70
C VAL A 320 -29.78 -24.57 -27.98
N SER A 321 -29.76 -25.89 -27.90
CA SER A 321 -29.61 -26.78 -29.07
C SER A 321 -30.91 -27.18 -29.75
N ASN A 322 -32.09 -26.74 -29.28
CA ASN A 322 -33.37 -27.13 -29.89
C ASN A 322 -34.31 -25.93 -30.14
N PRO A 323 -34.18 -25.25 -31.31
CA PRO A 323 -34.94 -24.03 -31.61
C PRO A 323 -36.43 -24.24 -31.88
N ASP A 324 -36.93 -25.47 -32.04
CA ASP A 324 -38.33 -25.72 -32.39
C ASP A 324 -39.32 -25.67 -31.21
N LYS A 325 -38.84 -25.59 -29.95
CA LYS A 325 -39.72 -25.49 -28.78
C LYS A 325 -40.15 -24.06 -28.43
N LYS A 326 -39.65 -23.04 -29.15
CA LYS A 326 -40.03 -21.62 -28.92
C LYS A 326 -41.39 -21.22 -29.47
N LYS A 327 -42.07 -22.08 -30.22
CA LYS A 327 -43.38 -21.71 -30.87
C LYS A 327 -44.65 -22.14 -30.10
N SER A 328 -44.51 -22.90 -28.99
CA SER A 328 -45.72 -23.40 -28.30
C SER A 328 -46.12 -22.59 -27.05
N PHE A 329 -45.27 -21.62 -26.59
CA PHE A 329 -45.52 -20.90 -25.30
C PHE A 329 -46.25 -19.54 -25.43
N ASN A 330 -46.64 -19.12 -26.65
CA ASN A 330 -47.23 -17.81 -26.89
C ASN A 330 -48.73 -17.89 -27.37
N LYS A 331 -49.48 -18.98 -27.05
CA LYS A 331 -50.87 -19.12 -27.45
C LYS A 331 -51.90 -19.09 -26.33
N ASP A 332 -51.50 -19.07 -25.06
CA ASP A 332 -52.45 -19.08 -23.93
C ASP A 332 -52.29 -17.87 -23.02
N LYS A 333 -52.30 -16.64 -23.58
CA LYS A 333 -52.64 -15.41 -22.85
C LYS A 333 -53.42 -14.47 -23.81
N LYS A 334 -54.72 -14.67 -23.85
CA LYS A 334 -55.73 -13.68 -24.11
C LYS A 334 -56.80 -13.79 -23.04
#